data_f45e701a8cfe7318159605706fb3979f
#
_entry.id   f45e701a8cfe7318159605706fb3979f
#
_cell.length_a   1.000
_cell.length_b   1.000
_cell.length_c   1.000
_cell.angle_alpha   90.00
_cell.angle_beta   90.00
_cell.angle_gamma   90.00
#
_symmetry.space_group_name_H-M   'P 1'
#
loop_
_entity.id
_entity.type
_entity.pdbx_description
1 polymer ?
#
loop_
_entity_poly.entity_id
_entity_poly.type
_entity_poly.pdbx_seq_one_letter_code
_entity_poly.pdbx_strand_id
1 'polypeptide(L)'
;MKRFVVYDAATGRVLRSGTCQDDDLDMQASRAAGEAVMEITAECIRVAEVDLDAVRNALYAKIDSAAEDVRARFVTAGSAQAMIYLKKEDEARAVVWGQSKPTPFLSAEAAATGVTVANLAALVVAKADAWAAKAAEIEALRRRAKARVAQAINIAAMHAAAQVDWAEIGA
;
A
#
# COMPACT_ATOMS: atom_id res chain seq x y z
N MET A 1 2.08 -5.69 -23.07
CA MET A 1 3.15 -6.73 -23.04
C MET A 1 3.91 -6.60 -21.74
N LYS A 2 4.02 -7.68 -21.01
CA LYS A 2 4.75 -7.77 -19.74
C LYS A 2 6.14 -8.33 -19.94
N ARG A 3 7.11 -7.86 -19.17
CA ARG A 3 8.42 -8.50 -19.04
C ARG A 3 8.40 -9.44 -17.83
N PHE A 4 9.08 -10.56 -17.96
CA PHE A 4 9.09 -11.56 -16.90
C PHE A 4 10.47 -12.18 -16.70
N VAL A 5 10.65 -12.77 -15.54
CA VAL A 5 11.72 -13.69 -15.21
C VAL A 5 11.11 -15.00 -14.70
N VAL A 6 11.63 -16.12 -15.20
CA VAL A 6 11.35 -17.47 -14.68
C VAL A 6 12.54 -17.90 -13.84
N TYR A 7 12.28 -18.43 -12.68
CA TYR A 7 13.29 -18.87 -11.74
C TYR A 7 12.91 -20.21 -11.10
N ASP A 8 13.90 -20.94 -10.65
CA ASP A 8 13.71 -22.14 -9.83
C ASP A 8 13.15 -21.73 -8.46
N ALA A 9 11.99 -22.26 -8.11
CA ALA A 9 11.26 -21.84 -6.89
C ALA A 9 11.97 -22.23 -5.59
N ALA A 10 12.78 -23.29 -5.60
CA ALA A 10 13.50 -23.79 -4.43
C ALA A 10 14.82 -23.03 -4.19
N THR A 11 15.57 -22.74 -5.26
CA THR A 11 16.89 -22.12 -5.16
C THR A 11 16.90 -20.62 -5.43
N GLY A 12 15.86 -20.11 -6.10
CA GLY A 12 15.79 -18.71 -6.57
C GLY A 12 16.71 -18.42 -7.77
N ARG A 13 17.31 -19.45 -8.39
CA ARG A 13 18.17 -19.28 -9.57
C ARG A 13 17.34 -18.86 -10.77
N VAL A 14 17.73 -17.78 -11.43
CA VAL A 14 17.12 -17.33 -12.68
C VAL A 14 17.37 -18.37 -13.77
N LEU A 15 16.32 -18.80 -14.46
CA LEU A 15 16.37 -19.77 -15.55
C LEU A 15 16.30 -19.09 -16.91
N ARG A 16 15.39 -18.11 -17.05
CA ARG A 16 15.20 -17.33 -18.27
C ARG A 16 14.43 -16.04 -17.99
N SER A 17 14.51 -15.09 -18.90
CA SER A 17 13.70 -13.88 -18.92
C SER A 17 13.15 -13.64 -20.32
N GLY A 18 12.09 -12.84 -20.44
CA GLY A 18 11.47 -12.58 -21.73
C GLY A 18 10.33 -11.55 -21.63
N THR A 19 9.54 -11.54 -22.71
CA THR A 19 8.31 -10.74 -22.79
C THR A 19 7.16 -11.64 -23.22
N CYS A 20 5.96 -11.39 -22.70
CA CYS A 20 4.74 -12.10 -23.07
C CYS A 20 3.55 -11.13 -23.19
N GLN A 21 2.42 -11.61 -23.67
CA GLN A 21 1.15 -10.91 -23.56
C GLN A 21 0.73 -10.81 -22.08
N ASP A 22 -0.14 -9.85 -21.76
CA ASP A 22 -0.47 -9.54 -20.35
C ASP A 22 -1.14 -10.72 -19.64
N ASP A 23 -1.92 -11.53 -20.37
CA ASP A 23 -2.65 -12.70 -19.84
C ASP A 23 -1.84 -13.99 -19.83
N ASP A 24 -0.65 -14.00 -20.48
CA ASP A 24 0.18 -15.20 -20.66
C ASP A 24 1.29 -15.37 -19.60
N LEU A 25 1.34 -14.49 -18.61
CA LEU A 25 2.43 -14.48 -17.64
C LEU A 25 2.57 -15.81 -16.90
N ASP A 26 1.47 -16.33 -16.37
CA ASP A 26 1.46 -17.57 -15.58
C ASP A 26 1.80 -18.81 -16.43
N MET A 27 1.64 -18.72 -17.74
CA MET A 27 1.99 -19.79 -18.68
C MET A 27 3.49 -19.88 -18.94
N GLN A 28 4.26 -18.88 -18.53
CA GLN A 28 5.70 -18.83 -18.76
C GLN A 28 6.51 -19.75 -17.82
N ALA A 29 5.90 -20.26 -16.75
CA ALA A 29 6.56 -21.14 -15.80
C ALA A 29 5.89 -22.52 -15.73
N SER A 30 6.71 -23.58 -15.69
CA SER A 30 6.24 -24.94 -15.46
C SER A 30 6.28 -25.27 -13.96
N ARG A 31 5.14 -25.25 -13.31
CA ARG A 31 5.02 -25.63 -11.88
C ARG A 31 5.45 -27.08 -11.63
N ALA A 32 5.20 -27.96 -12.60
CA ALA A 32 5.63 -29.37 -12.53
C ALA A 32 7.16 -29.51 -12.54
N ALA A 33 7.87 -28.56 -13.16
CA ALA A 33 9.34 -28.49 -13.14
C ALA A 33 9.91 -27.69 -11.97
N GLY A 34 9.09 -27.24 -11.01
CA GLY A 34 9.53 -26.41 -9.90
C GLY A 34 9.85 -24.97 -10.27
N GLU A 35 9.33 -24.51 -11.42
CA GLU A 35 9.53 -23.13 -11.87
C GLU A 35 8.49 -22.18 -11.30
N ALA A 36 8.89 -20.93 -11.10
CA ALA A 36 8.00 -19.81 -10.80
C ALA A 36 8.30 -18.64 -11.73
N VAL A 37 7.30 -17.78 -11.94
CA VAL A 37 7.41 -16.59 -12.78
C VAL A 37 7.12 -15.33 -11.96
N MET A 38 7.83 -14.25 -12.29
CA MET A 38 7.59 -12.94 -11.72
C MET A 38 7.63 -11.88 -12.82
N GLU A 39 6.68 -10.96 -12.81
CA GLU A 39 6.73 -9.77 -13.64
C GLU A 39 7.84 -8.83 -13.16
N ILE A 40 8.61 -8.29 -14.12
CA ILE A 40 9.71 -7.35 -13.85
C ILE A 40 9.61 -6.16 -14.81
N THR A 41 10.30 -5.07 -14.47
CA THR A 41 10.43 -3.90 -15.34
C THR A 41 11.65 -4.00 -16.24
N ALA A 42 11.74 -3.10 -17.23
CA ALA A 42 12.85 -3.09 -18.18
C ALA A 42 14.21 -2.88 -17.49
N GLU A 43 14.23 -2.10 -16.41
CA GLU A 43 15.42 -1.75 -15.66
C GLU A 43 16.02 -2.93 -14.89
N CYS A 44 15.22 -4.01 -14.71
CA CYS A 44 15.69 -5.21 -14.02
C CYS A 44 16.60 -6.11 -14.89
N ILE A 45 16.75 -5.83 -16.19
CA ILE A 45 17.59 -6.62 -17.11
C ILE A 45 18.76 -5.78 -17.59
N ARG A 46 19.99 -6.21 -17.27
CA ARG A 46 21.25 -5.66 -17.79
C ARG A 46 21.99 -6.71 -18.58
N VAL A 47 22.25 -6.43 -19.88
CA VAL A 47 23.09 -7.29 -20.74
C VAL A 47 22.79 -8.79 -20.57
N ALA A 48 21.50 -9.17 -20.67
CA ALA A 48 20.99 -10.54 -20.49
C ALA A 48 21.06 -11.09 -19.03
N GLU A 49 21.49 -10.32 -18.06
CA GLU A 49 21.44 -10.70 -16.66
C GLU A 49 20.33 -9.93 -15.91
N VAL A 50 19.75 -10.56 -14.89
CA VAL A 50 18.76 -9.94 -14.02
C VAL A 50 19.48 -9.16 -12.91
N ASP A 51 19.24 -7.85 -12.87
CA ASP A 51 19.74 -6.98 -11.82
C ASP A 51 18.86 -7.11 -10.57
N LEU A 52 19.36 -7.78 -9.53
CA LEU A 52 18.63 -8.02 -8.29
C LEU A 52 18.32 -6.72 -7.52
N ASP A 53 19.13 -5.69 -7.65
CA ASP A 53 18.87 -4.40 -7.00
C ASP A 53 17.74 -3.65 -7.70
N ALA A 54 17.71 -3.69 -9.02
CA ALA A 54 16.58 -3.17 -9.79
C ALA A 54 15.27 -3.94 -9.49
N VAL A 55 15.33 -5.27 -9.37
CA VAL A 55 14.19 -6.11 -8.93
C VAL A 55 13.71 -5.70 -7.55
N ARG A 56 14.62 -5.50 -6.60
CA ARG A 56 14.30 -5.06 -5.24
C ARG A 56 13.57 -3.73 -5.23
N ASN A 57 14.07 -2.77 -6.00
CA ASN A 57 13.45 -1.44 -6.11
C ASN A 57 12.06 -1.50 -6.76
N ALA A 58 11.87 -2.33 -7.80
CA ALA A 58 10.57 -2.55 -8.41
C ALA A 58 9.57 -3.18 -7.43
N LEU A 59 10.00 -4.14 -6.60
CA LEU A 59 9.16 -4.73 -5.56
C LEU A 59 8.82 -3.72 -4.45
N TYR A 60 9.74 -2.83 -4.08
CA TYR A 60 9.44 -1.74 -3.15
C TYR A 60 8.34 -0.82 -3.69
N ALA A 61 8.45 -0.41 -4.96
CA ALA A 61 7.42 0.41 -5.59
C ALA A 61 6.06 -0.30 -5.65
N LYS A 62 6.04 -1.61 -5.95
CA LYS A 62 4.83 -2.42 -5.94
C LYS A 62 4.18 -2.49 -4.56
N ILE A 63 4.98 -2.71 -3.50
CA ILE A 63 4.50 -2.72 -2.11
C ILE A 63 3.93 -1.34 -1.73
N ASP A 64 4.62 -0.26 -2.10
CA ASP A 64 4.19 1.11 -1.82
C ASP A 64 2.86 1.43 -2.53
N SER A 65 2.74 1.07 -3.81
CA SER A 65 1.50 1.25 -4.58
C SER A 65 0.32 0.45 -3.98
N ALA A 66 0.54 -0.82 -3.64
CA ALA A 66 -0.49 -1.65 -3.04
C ALA A 66 -0.95 -1.11 -1.68
N ALA A 67 -0.03 -0.60 -0.85
CA ALA A 67 -0.37 0.05 0.40
C ALA A 67 -1.21 1.33 0.18
N GLU A 68 -0.91 2.10 -0.87
CA GLU A 68 -1.68 3.29 -1.22
C GLU A 68 -3.09 2.95 -1.72
N ASP A 69 -3.23 1.90 -2.53
CA ASP A 69 -4.54 1.39 -2.98
C ASP A 69 -5.41 0.97 -1.79
N VAL A 70 -4.81 0.37 -0.74
CA VAL A 70 -5.53 0.05 0.50
C VAL A 70 -5.93 1.30 1.25
N ARG A 71 -5.03 2.29 1.41
CA ARG A 71 -5.35 3.58 2.07
C ARG A 71 -6.49 4.31 1.37
N ALA A 72 -6.51 4.30 0.03
CA ALA A 72 -7.52 4.96 -0.78
C ALA A 72 -8.95 4.45 -0.51
N ARG A 73 -9.11 3.24 0.03
CA ARG A 73 -10.44 2.70 0.39
C ARG A 73 -11.06 3.40 1.61
N PHE A 74 -10.25 4.02 2.44
CA PHE A 74 -10.67 4.63 3.71
C PHE A 74 -10.75 6.16 3.66
N VAL A 75 -10.23 6.79 2.61
CA VAL A 75 -10.19 8.25 2.50
C VAL A 75 -10.85 8.73 1.22
N THR A 76 -11.50 9.90 1.28
CA THR A 76 -12.06 10.53 0.09
C THR A 76 -10.92 11.09 -0.76
N ALA A 77 -10.95 10.82 -2.06
CA ALA A 77 -9.94 11.31 -2.99
C ALA A 77 -9.89 12.85 -3.05
N GLY A 78 -8.68 13.37 -3.17
CA GLY A 78 -8.40 14.80 -3.35
C GLY A 78 -7.57 15.40 -2.23
N SER A 79 -6.46 16.05 -2.59
CA SER A 79 -5.53 16.68 -1.62
C SER A 79 -6.19 17.79 -0.81
N ALA A 80 -7.07 18.60 -1.41
CA ALA A 80 -7.82 19.63 -0.72
C ALA A 80 -8.76 19.06 0.34
N GLN A 81 -9.38 17.90 0.07
CA GLN A 81 -10.27 17.22 1.01
C GLN A 81 -9.50 16.71 2.24
N ALA A 82 -8.30 16.18 2.06
CA ALA A 82 -7.44 15.77 3.17
C ALA A 82 -7.09 16.94 4.10
N MET A 83 -6.81 18.12 3.53
CA MET A 83 -6.56 19.33 4.33
C MET A 83 -7.79 19.75 5.15
N ILE A 84 -9.00 19.65 4.58
CA ILE A 84 -10.24 19.95 5.29
C ILE A 84 -10.43 18.97 6.47
N TYR A 85 -10.19 17.69 6.25
CA TYR A 85 -10.30 16.68 7.31
C TYR A 85 -9.33 16.95 8.47
N LEU A 86 -8.07 17.28 8.18
CA LEU A 86 -7.10 17.64 9.22
C LEU A 86 -7.54 18.87 10.04
N LYS A 87 -8.08 19.89 9.37
CA LYS A 87 -8.60 21.08 10.06
C LYS A 87 -9.82 20.76 10.91
N LYS A 88 -10.76 19.97 10.40
CA LYS A 88 -11.93 19.52 11.17
C LYS A 88 -11.55 18.66 12.37
N GLU A 89 -10.56 17.77 12.23
CA GLU A 89 -10.04 16.95 13.32
C GLU A 89 -9.42 17.83 14.43
N ASP A 90 -8.59 18.80 14.06
CA ASP A 90 -7.97 19.74 14.99
C ASP A 90 -9.02 20.54 15.78
N GLU A 91 -10.08 21.04 15.09
CA GLU A 91 -11.22 21.69 15.76
C GLU A 91 -11.98 20.73 16.67
N ALA A 92 -12.25 19.51 16.21
CA ALA A 92 -13.02 18.51 16.92
C ALA A 92 -12.32 18.07 18.21
N ARG A 93 -11.01 17.83 18.15
CA ARG A 93 -10.22 17.51 19.34
C ARG A 93 -10.22 18.64 20.34
N ALA A 94 -10.14 19.91 19.90
CA ALA A 94 -10.25 21.06 20.77
C ALA A 94 -11.61 21.11 21.50
N VAL A 95 -12.73 20.86 20.79
CA VAL A 95 -14.07 20.80 21.39
C VAL A 95 -14.17 19.68 22.44
N VAL A 96 -13.71 18.46 22.08
CA VAL A 96 -13.78 17.29 22.98
C VAL A 96 -12.94 17.51 24.24
N TRP A 97 -11.82 18.23 24.16
CA TRP A 97 -10.95 18.53 25.30
C TRP A 97 -11.33 19.81 26.06
N GLY A 98 -12.45 20.45 25.70
CA GLY A 98 -12.92 21.67 26.35
C GLY A 98 -12.02 22.89 26.13
N GLN A 99 -11.23 22.92 25.07
CA GLN A 99 -10.35 24.03 24.73
C GLN A 99 -11.15 25.16 24.06
N SER A 100 -10.84 26.39 24.40
CA SER A 100 -11.41 27.56 23.72
C SER A 100 -10.68 27.82 22.42
N LYS A 101 -11.22 27.29 21.30
CA LYS A 101 -10.68 27.43 19.94
C LYS A 101 -11.81 27.72 18.96
N PRO A 102 -11.62 28.60 17.95
CA PRO A 102 -12.59 28.76 16.87
C PRO A 102 -12.79 27.45 16.08
N THR A 103 -14.06 27.15 15.77
CA THR A 103 -14.45 25.91 15.06
C THR A 103 -15.22 26.20 13.77
N PRO A 104 -14.66 26.98 12.82
CA PRO A 104 -15.40 27.43 11.65
C PRO A 104 -15.90 26.28 10.77
N PHE A 105 -15.10 25.22 10.57
CA PHE A 105 -15.52 24.06 9.76
C PHE A 105 -16.61 23.25 10.47
N LEU A 106 -16.45 22.94 11.74
CA LEU A 106 -17.48 22.21 12.50
C LEU A 106 -18.76 23.01 12.63
N SER A 107 -18.67 24.31 12.89
CA SER A 107 -19.84 25.19 13.06
C SER A 107 -20.64 25.28 11.77
N ALA A 108 -19.97 25.45 10.62
CA ALA A 108 -20.63 25.49 9.32
C ALA A 108 -21.32 24.18 8.97
N GLU A 109 -20.65 23.03 9.19
CA GLU A 109 -21.22 21.72 8.91
C GLU A 109 -22.36 21.37 9.88
N ALA A 110 -22.22 21.67 11.16
CA ALA A 110 -23.26 21.47 12.15
C ALA A 110 -24.55 22.24 11.81
N ALA A 111 -24.40 23.50 11.39
CA ALA A 111 -25.52 24.33 10.94
C ALA A 111 -26.19 23.74 9.66
N ALA A 112 -25.38 23.24 8.72
CA ALA A 112 -25.88 22.67 7.47
C ALA A 112 -26.59 21.32 7.66
N THR A 113 -26.20 20.53 8.67
CA THR A 113 -26.69 19.17 8.91
C THR A 113 -27.71 19.08 10.05
N GLY A 114 -27.90 20.15 10.81
CA GLY A 114 -28.84 20.19 11.94
C GLY A 114 -28.38 19.44 13.20
N VAL A 115 -27.07 19.09 13.26
CA VAL A 115 -26.47 18.45 14.45
C VAL A 115 -25.77 19.47 15.35
N THR A 116 -25.53 19.12 16.60
CA THR A 116 -24.74 19.98 17.49
C THR A 116 -23.24 19.89 17.16
N VAL A 117 -22.50 20.97 17.39
CA VAL A 117 -21.04 20.99 17.24
C VAL A 117 -20.38 19.92 18.10
N ALA A 118 -20.88 19.68 19.31
CA ALA A 118 -20.35 18.66 20.21
C ALA A 118 -20.51 17.23 19.66
N ASN A 119 -21.71 16.91 19.12
CA ASN A 119 -21.98 15.60 18.54
C ASN A 119 -21.15 15.39 17.25
N LEU A 120 -21.03 16.43 16.42
CA LEU A 120 -20.22 16.38 15.21
C LEU A 120 -18.74 16.20 15.57
N ALA A 121 -18.23 16.93 16.58
CA ALA A 121 -16.86 16.79 17.05
C ALA A 121 -16.56 15.37 17.53
N ALA A 122 -17.43 14.78 18.36
CA ALA A 122 -17.28 13.39 18.81
C ALA A 122 -17.22 12.40 17.64
N LEU A 123 -18.08 12.57 16.63
CA LEU A 123 -18.08 11.73 15.42
C LEU A 123 -16.79 11.89 14.60
N VAL A 124 -16.32 13.13 14.43
CA VAL A 124 -15.08 13.41 13.67
C VAL A 124 -13.86 12.77 14.38
N VAL A 125 -13.75 12.92 15.71
CA VAL A 125 -12.66 12.30 16.46
C VAL A 125 -12.70 10.78 16.36
N ALA A 126 -13.87 10.15 16.53
CA ALA A 126 -14.02 8.71 16.42
C ALA A 126 -13.60 8.18 15.03
N LYS A 127 -13.97 8.87 13.95
CA LYS A 127 -13.56 8.53 12.59
C LYS A 127 -12.06 8.71 12.37
N ALA A 128 -11.47 9.80 12.90
CA ALA A 128 -10.05 10.07 12.80
C ALA A 128 -9.22 9.00 13.54
N ASP A 129 -9.64 8.60 14.73
CA ASP A 129 -8.97 7.57 15.54
C ASP A 129 -9.07 6.19 14.86
N ALA A 130 -10.22 5.84 14.32
CA ALA A 130 -10.39 4.60 13.54
C ALA A 130 -9.50 4.57 12.30
N TRP A 131 -9.41 5.68 11.57
CA TRP A 131 -8.50 5.83 10.44
C TRP A 131 -7.03 5.72 10.87
N ALA A 132 -6.63 6.40 11.95
CA ALA A 132 -5.25 6.36 12.46
C ALA A 132 -4.82 4.92 12.80
N ALA A 133 -5.70 4.13 13.42
CA ALA A 133 -5.46 2.72 13.71
C ALA A 133 -5.22 1.91 12.43
N LYS A 134 -6.11 2.04 11.42
CA LYS A 134 -5.97 1.35 10.13
C LYS A 134 -4.72 1.80 9.37
N ALA A 135 -4.41 3.10 9.36
CA ALA A 135 -3.20 3.62 8.72
C ALA A 135 -1.91 3.06 9.36
N ALA A 136 -1.90 2.90 10.69
CA ALA A 136 -0.78 2.29 11.41
C ALA A 136 -0.58 0.81 11.05
N GLU A 137 -1.67 0.03 10.92
CA GLU A 137 -1.64 -1.36 10.48
C GLU A 137 -1.06 -1.48 9.04
N ILE A 138 -1.56 -0.66 8.10
CA ILE A 138 -1.08 -0.62 6.72
C ILE A 138 0.43 -0.31 6.69
N GLU A 139 0.85 0.72 7.43
CA GLU A 139 2.26 1.13 7.46
C GLU A 139 3.15 0.04 8.06
N ALA A 140 2.70 -0.64 9.12
CA ALA A 140 3.44 -1.74 9.73
C ALA A 140 3.64 -2.90 8.74
N LEU A 141 2.60 -3.30 8.00
CA LEU A 141 2.68 -4.35 6.97
C LEU A 141 3.61 -3.93 5.83
N ARG A 142 3.46 -2.70 5.33
CA ARG A 142 4.32 -2.13 4.29
C ARG A 142 5.79 -2.17 4.68
N ARG A 143 6.13 -1.67 5.87
CA ARG A 143 7.50 -1.63 6.39
C ARG A 143 8.06 -3.04 6.60
N ARG A 144 7.27 -3.96 7.13
CA ARG A 144 7.66 -5.37 7.32
C ARG A 144 7.97 -6.04 5.99
N ALA A 145 7.12 -5.86 4.98
CA ALA A 145 7.34 -6.43 3.65
C ALA A 145 8.63 -5.90 3.02
N LYS A 146 8.85 -4.58 3.04
CA LYS A 146 10.09 -3.97 2.52
C LYS A 146 11.33 -4.47 3.25
N ALA A 147 11.28 -4.62 4.58
CA ALA A 147 12.41 -5.17 5.35
C ALA A 147 12.71 -6.63 4.96
N ARG A 148 11.68 -7.46 4.74
CA ARG A 148 11.86 -8.85 4.27
C ARG A 148 12.46 -8.90 2.86
N VAL A 149 12.00 -8.06 1.94
CA VAL A 149 12.58 -7.93 0.60
C VAL A 149 14.05 -7.47 0.66
N ALA A 150 14.39 -6.54 1.57
CA ALA A 150 15.77 -6.08 1.77
C ALA A 150 16.73 -7.21 2.19
N GLN A 151 16.25 -8.12 3.04
CA GLN A 151 17.04 -9.26 3.56
C GLN A 151 17.09 -10.44 2.59
N ALA A 152 16.24 -10.47 1.58
CA ALA A 152 16.18 -11.56 0.63
C ALA A 152 17.41 -11.59 -0.29
N ILE A 153 18.03 -12.77 -0.40
CA ILE A 153 19.29 -12.98 -1.12
C ILE A 153 19.11 -13.48 -2.56
N ASN A 154 17.88 -13.86 -2.94
CA ASN A 154 17.57 -14.35 -4.27
C ASN A 154 16.15 -13.94 -4.69
N ILE A 155 15.84 -14.13 -5.96
CA ILE A 155 14.56 -13.72 -6.57
C ILE A 155 13.35 -14.43 -5.93
N ALA A 156 13.46 -15.73 -5.60
CA ALA A 156 12.35 -16.46 -4.99
C ALA A 156 11.99 -15.87 -3.62
N ALA A 157 13.02 -15.62 -2.79
CA ALA A 157 12.85 -15.01 -1.48
C ALA A 157 12.31 -13.58 -1.57
N MET A 158 12.80 -12.78 -2.54
CA MET A 158 12.29 -11.42 -2.80
C MET A 158 10.81 -11.44 -3.20
N HIS A 159 10.46 -12.33 -4.14
CA HIS A 159 9.08 -12.45 -4.61
C HIS A 159 8.15 -12.87 -3.47
N ALA A 160 8.50 -13.91 -2.71
CA ALA A 160 7.72 -14.35 -1.55
C ALA A 160 7.58 -13.25 -0.49
N ALA A 161 8.67 -12.52 -0.20
CA ALA A 161 8.66 -11.41 0.76
C ALA A 161 7.76 -10.25 0.36
N ALA A 162 7.59 -10.02 -0.95
CA ALA A 162 6.74 -8.96 -1.48
C ALA A 162 5.24 -9.33 -1.52
N GLN A 163 4.88 -10.60 -1.30
CA GLN A 163 3.47 -11.00 -1.18
C GLN A 163 2.95 -10.55 0.19
N VAL A 164 2.07 -9.59 0.19
CA VAL A 164 1.42 -9.04 1.39
C VAL A 164 -0.07 -9.32 1.29
N ASP A 165 -0.62 -9.94 2.31
CA ASP A 165 -2.06 -10.06 2.44
C ASP A 165 -2.65 -8.76 2.99
N TRP A 166 -3.24 -7.98 2.11
CA TRP A 166 -3.92 -6.73 2.45
C TRP A 166 -5.39 -6.94 2.81
N ALA A 167 -5.94 -8.15 2.66
CA ALA A 167 -7.35 -8.40 2.91
C ALA A 167 -7.69 -8.33 4.41
N GLU A 168 -6.73 -8.65 5.29
CA GLU A 168 -6.90 -8.56 6.74
C GLU A 168 -7.22 -7.14 7.23
N ILE A 169 -6.84 -6.10 6.48
CA ILE A 169 -7.08 -4.69 6.85
C ILE A 169 -8.48 -4.22 6.47
N GLY A 170 -9.16 -4.91 5.59
CA GLY A 170 -10.45 -4.51 5.04
C GLY A 170 -11.68 -5.11 5.75
N ALA A 171 -11.47 -5.94 6.77
CA ALA A 171 -12.52 -6.60 7.52
C ALA A 171 -13.04 -5.72 8.68
#